data_85827e2edb45be5ac8269ea731d15888
#
_entry.id   85827e2edb45be5ac8269ea731d15888
#
_cell.length_a   1.000
_cell.length_b   1.000
_cell.length_c   1.000
_cell.angle_alpha   90.00
_cell.angle_beta   90.00
_cell.angle_gamma   90.00
#
_symmetry.space_group_name_H-M   'P 1'
#
loop_
_entity.id
_entity.type
_entity.pdbx_description
1 polymer ?
#
loop_
_entity_poly.entity_id
_entity_poly.type
_entity_poly.pdbx_seq_one_letter_code
_entity_poly.pdbx_strand_id
1 'polypeptide(L)'
;MTITLSDKQKSAIDSLKNWFLNCTKQQQVFSVLGYAGAGKSTIVKYALAELGVDAHQAGRSGGFLAATFTGKAALVMTRKGTPAQTIHSLIYRVSDASPQEIDRIKSEIAALRTQIPKLGLAERLFLEAQLRSLELRLKDAHKPQFVLNTESILREAKLLVLDEVSMVGRDLARDLLAFGKPILVLGDPGQLPPIKGDGAFNTDAPDVLLTEVHRQAAESAIIRLATAARQGQAIAYGEHDRFVWKMRRSDVGVRGLLNADQVLCGKNATRIWLNNAMKESCGFPHRYPTG
;
A
#
# COMPACT_ATOMS: atom_id res chain seq x y z
N MET A 1 -29.09 -1.43 12.77
CA MET A 1 -28.79 -2.87 12.95
C MET A 1 -27.75 -3.00 14.04
N THR A 2 -28.09 -3.67 15.12
CA THR A 2 -27.16 -3.95 16.21
C THR A 2 -26.25 -5.09 15.75
N ILE A 3 -24.95 -4.82 15.61
CA ILE A 3 -23.96 -5.84 15.22
C ILE A 3 -23.67 -6.70 16.45
N THR A 4 -23.91 -8.00 16.35
CA THR A 4 -23.55 -8.95 17.40
C THR A 4 -22.11 -9.41 17.19
N LEU A 5 -21.23 -9.05 18.11
CA LEU A 5 -19.81 -9.44 18.09
C LEU A 5 -19.64 -10.88 18.57
N SER A 6 -18.79 -11.66 17.92
CA SER A 6 -18.38 -12.98 18.42
C SER A 6 -17.49 -12.84 19.65
N ASP A 7 -17.33 -13.93 20.43
CA ASP A 7 -16.49 -13.89 21.63
C ASP A 7 -15.01 -13.62 21.29
N LYS A 8 -14.54 -14.13 20.14
CA LYS A 8 -13.19 -13.78 19.64
C LYS A 8 -13.06 -12.30 19.29
N GLN A 9 -14.11 -11.70 18.74
CA GLN A 9 -14.11 -10.28 18.43
C GLN A 9 -14.11 -9.42 19.70
N LYS A 10 -14.88 -9.82 20.72
CA LYS A 10 -14.85 -9.15 22.03
C LYS A 10 -13.48 -9.24 22.69
N SER A 11 -12.91 -10.45 22.73
CA SER A 11 -11.54 -10.66 23.25
C SER A 11 -10.49 -9.84 22.50
N ALA A 12 -10.62 -9.69 21.17
CA ALA A 12 -9.76 -8.85 20.36
C ALA A 12 -9.87 -7.36 20.73
N ILE A 13 -11.09 -6.88 20.97
CA ILE A 13 -11.34 -5.50 21.43
C ILE A 13 -10.68 -5.28 22.79
N ASP A 14 -10.87 -6.20 23.74
CA ASP A 14 -10.29 -6.09 25.07
C ASP A 14 -8.77 -6.11 25.05
N SER A 15 -8.16 -6.97 24.22
CA SER A 15 -6.71 -7.02 24.03
C SER A 15 -6.17 -5.71 23.44
N LEU A 16 -6.83 -5.15 22.44
CA LEU A 16 -6.47 -3.88 21.84
C LEU A 16 -6.57 -2.73 22.85
N LYS A 17 -7.66 -2.68 23.62
CA LYS A 17 -7.85 -1.66 24.66
C LYS A 17 -6.77 -1.76 25.73
N ASN A 18 -6.47 -2.96 26.21
CA ASN A 18 -5.41 -3.17 27.19
C ASN A 18 -4.05 -2.73 26.65
N TRP A 19 -3.70 -3.11 25.42
CA TRP A 19 -2.49 -2.65 24.79
C TRP A 19 -2.42 -1.11 24.72
N PHE A 20 -3.46 -0.47 24.22
CA PHE A 20 -3.47 0.97 24.03
C PHE A 20 -3.34 1.73 25.36
N LEU A 21 -3.99 1.28 26.41
CA LEU A 21 -3.99 1.95 27.72
C LEU A 21 -2.71 1.67 28.52
N ASN A 22 -2.16 0.45 28.44
CA ASN A 22 -1.18 -0.04 29.41
C ASN A 22 0.16 -0.43 28.80
N CYS A 23 0.21 -0.81 27.53
CA CYS A 23 1.38 -1.48 26.97
C CYS A 23 2.12 -0.69 25.86
N THR A 24 1.64 0.48 25.45
CA THR A 24 2.23 1.22 24.31
C THR A 24 3.68 1.66 24.51
N LYS A 25 4.14 1.79 25.76
CA LYS A 25 5.55 2.12 26.06
C LYS A 25 6.48 0.92 25.87
N GLN A 26 6.00 -0.30 26.05
CA GLN A 26 6.76 -1.54 25.90
C GLN A 26 6.61 -2.11 24.49
N GLN A 27 5.45 -1.94 23.89
CA GLN A 27 5.09 -2.47 22.58
C GLN A 27 4.47 -1.37 21.72
N GLN A 28 5.27 -0.78 20.83
CA GLN A 28 4.83 0.33 19.98
C GLN A 28 3.80 -0.11 18.91
N VAL A 29 3.85 -1.35 18.44
CA VAL A 29 3.00 -1.89 17.37
C VAL A 29 2.08 -2.96 17.94
N PHE A 30 0.79 -2.88 17.63
CA PHE A 30 -0.18 -3.94 17.90
C PHE A 30 -0.82 -4.40 16.58
N SER A 31 -0.81 -5.70 16.35
CA SER A 31 -1.22 -6.31 15.10
C SER A 31 -2.54 -7.06 15.20
N VAL A 32 -3.51 -6.63 14.39
CA VAL A 32 -4.79 -7.32 14.19
C VAL A 32 -4.83 -7.84 12.76
N LEU A 33 -4.40 -9.07 12.57
CA LEU A 33 -4.44 -9.70 11.26
C LEU A 33 -5.69 -10.57 11.12
N GLY A 34 -6.12 -10.76 9.87
CA GLY A 34 -7.29 -11.60 9.61
C GLY A 34 -7.66 -11.58 8.14
N TYR A 35 -8.39 -12.59 7.75
CA TYR A 35 -8.80 -12.77 6.37
C TYR A 35 -9.85 -11.75 5.91
N ALA A 36 -10.08 -11.67 4.59
CA ALA A 36 -11.16 -10.85 4.05
C ALA A 36 -12.52 -11.25 4.67
N GLY A 37 -13.30 -10.26 5.13
CA GLY A 37 -14.59 -10.52 5.79
C GLY A 37 -14.52 -10.92 7.26
N ALA A 38 -13.36 -10.97 7.90
CA ALA A 38 -13.21 -11.31 9.33
C ALA A 38 -13.58 -10.17 10.30
N GLY A 39 -13.96 -9.00 9.79
CA GLY A 39 -14.44 -7.89 10.63
C GLY A 39 -13.36 -7.01 11.25
N LYS A 40 -12.11 -7.05 10.77
CA LYS A 40 -10.99 -6.24 11.28
C LYS A 40 -11.35 -4.77 11.53
N SER A 41 -11.80 -4.09 10.49
CA SER A 41 -12.15 -2.65 10.57
C SER A 41 -13.32 -2.38 11.52
N THR A 42 -14.24 -3.34 11.68
CA THR A 42 -15.36 -3.25 12.63
C THR A 42 -14.85 -3.29 14.06
N ILE A 43 -13.99 -4.26 14.39
CA ILE A 43 -13.40 -4.40 15.73
C ILE A 43 -12.65 -3.11 16.12
N VAL A 44 -11.84 -2.56 15.20
CA VAL A 44 -11.08 -1.32 15.45
C VAL A 44 -12.03 -0.16 15.72
N LYS A 45 -13.10 0.00 14.94
CA LYS A 45 -14.10 1.06 15.18
C LYS A 45 -14.72 0.94 16.57
N TYR A 46 -15.10 -0.27 16.98
CA TYR A 46 -15.67 -0.50 18.31
C TYR A 46 -14.66 -0.21 19.42
N ALA A 47 -13.43 -0.71 19.29
CA ALA A 47 -12.38 -0.47 20.27
C ALA A 47 -12.07 1.02 20.45
N LEU A 48 -11.93 1.77 19.34
CA LEU A 48 -11.66 3.20 19.36
C LEU A 48 -12.84 4.00 19.97
N ALA A 49 -14.07 3.61 19.63
CA ALA A 49 -15.27 4.22 20.21
C ALA A 49 -15.34 4.03 21.73
N GLU A 50 -15.09 2.79 22.22
CA GLU A 50 -15.04 2.49 23.65
C GLU A 50 -13.89 3.19 24.39
N LEU A 51 -12.77 3.45 23.70
CA LEU A 51 -11.66 4.21 24.24
C LEU A 51 -11.87 5.73 24.19
N GLY A 52 -12.93 6.20 23.55
CA GLY A 52 -13.16 7.64 23.34
C GLY A 52 -12.07 8.29 22.47
N VAL A 53 -11.49 7.55 21.52
CA VAL A 53 -10.46 8.03 20.61
C VAL A 53 -11.08 8.31 19.25
N ASP A 54 -11.42 9.56 19.00
CA ASP A 54 -11.96 10.02 17.73
C ASP A 54 -10.89 10.19 16.66
N ALA A 55 -11.33 10.30 15.39
CA ALA A 55 -10.44 10.67 14.32
C ALA A 55 -9.77 12.05 14.59
N HIS A 56 -8.49 12.14 14.28
CA HIS A 56 -7.74 13.38 14.46
C HIS A 56 -8.37 14.52 13.65
N GLN A 57 -8.49 15.68 14.28
CA GLN A 57 -8.97 16.93 13.67
C GLN A 57 -7.81 17.90 13.53
N ALA A 58 -7.68 18.51 12.37
CA ALA A 58 -6.64 19.52 12.14
C ALA A 58 -6.68 20.64 13.19
N GLY A 59 -5.50 20.97 13.75
CA GLY A 59 -5.35 21.98 14.79
C GLY A 59 -5.73 21.53 16.20
N ARG A 60 -6.00 20.23 16.41
CA ARG A 60 -6.22 19.67 17.76
C ARG A 60 -5.26 18.52 18.02
N SER A 61 -4.53 18.57 19.13
CA SER A 61 -3.74 17.42 19.59
C SER A 61 -4.63 16.26 19.98
N GLY A 62 -4.21 15.04 19.62
CA GLY A 62 -4.90 13.82 20.01
C GLY A 62 -5.63 13.14 18.86
N GLY A 63 -6.52 12.20 19.20
CA GLY A 63 -7.22 11.38 18.22
C GLY A 63 -6.33 10.35 17.51
N PHE A 64 -6.92 9.62 16.57
CA PHE A 64 -6.18 8.69 15.72
C PHE A 64 -6.07 9.23 14.29
N LEU A 65 -4.96 8.91 13.63
CA LEU A 65 -4.79 9.05 12.19
C LEU A 65 -4.90 7.70 11.54
N ALA A 66 -5.56 7.63 10.39
CA ALA A 66 -5.64 6.42 9.60
C ALA A 66 -4.83 6.59 8.30
N ALA A 67 -4.03 5.58 7.98
CA ALA A 67 -3.25 5.58 6.75
C ALA A 67 -3.21 4.19 6.11
N THR A 68 -2.98 4.18 4.79
CA THR A 68 -2.88 2.96 3.99
C THR A 68 -1.72 3.09 3.00
N PHE A 69 -1.27 1.96 2.46
CA PHE A 69 -0.18 1.98 1.48
C PHE A 69 -0.60 2.63 0.14
N THR A 70 -1.86 2.46 -0.29
CA THR A 70 -2.32 2.95 -1.60
C THR A 70 -3.40 4.02 -1.47
N GLY A 71 -3.42 5.00 -2.41
CA GLY A 71 -4.46 6.03 -2.45
C GLY A 71 -5.87 5.48 -2.64
N LYS A 72 -6.02 4.37 -3.38
CA LYS A 72 -7.33 3.71 -3.56
C LYS A 72 -7.86 3.15 -2.24
N ALA A 73 -7.01 2.50 -1.43
CA ALA A 73 -7.40 2.00 -0.12
C ALA A 73 -7.77 3.14 0.83
N ALA A 74 -6.98 4.23 0.84
CA ALA A 74 -7.29 5.43 1.62
C ALA A 74 -8.67 6.02 1.25
N LEU A 75 -8.96 6.15 -0.04
CA LEU A 75 -10.25 6.63 -0.52
C LEU A 75 -11.41 5.73 -0.10
N VAL A 76 -11.24 4.40 -0.19
CA VAL A 76 -12.26 3.44 0.25
C VAL A 76 -12.52 3.54 1.76
N MET A 77 -11.44 3.68 2.55
CA MET A 77 -11.54 3.84 3.99
C MET A 77 -12.28 5.14 4.38
N THR A 78 -11.96 6.24 3.70
CA THR A 78 -12.62 7.53 3.87
C THR A 78 -14.11 7.47 3.52
N ARG A 79 -14.47 6.83 2.40
CA ARG A 79 -15.88 6.63 2.00
C ARG A 79 -16.66 5.78 3.01
N LYS A 80 -16.00 4.90 3.74
CA LYS A 80 -16.59 4.10 4.83
C LYS A 80 -16.67 4.85 6.17
N GLY A 81 -16.37 6.16 6.17
CA GLY A 81 -16.51 7.04 7.33
C GLY A 81 -15.28 7.09 8.23
N THR A 82 -14.11 6.61 7.77
CA THR A 82 -12.82 6.78 8.47
C THR A 82 -11.88 7.59 7.59
N PRO A 83 -11.69 8.90 7.85
CA PRO A 83 -10.76 9.71 7.07
C PRO A 83 -9.37 9.09 7.07
N ALA A 84 -8.82 8.83 5.89
CA ALA A 84 -7.54 8.17 5.73
C ALA A 84 -6.73 8.80 4.59
N GLN A 85 -5.41 8.71 4.69
CA GLN A 85 -4.47 9.17 3.67
C GLN A 85 -3.45 8.08 3.35
N THR A 86 -2.56 8.32 2.39
CA THR A 86 -1.48 7.37 2.16
C THR A 86 -0.38 7.54 3.20
N ILE A 87 0.32 6.45 3.53
CA ILE A 87 1.47 6.51 4.44
C ILE A 87 2.49 7.53 3.91
N HIS A 88 2.77 7.51 2.60
CA HIS A 88 3.73 8.44 1.99
C HIS A 88 3.31 9.90 2.15
N SER A 89 2.05 10.25 1.94
CA SER A 89 1.58 11.63 2.14
C SER A 89 1.56 12.06 3.60
N LEU A 90 1.47 11.09 4.53
CA LEU A 90 1.48 11.36 5.96
C LEU A 90 2.88 11.70 6.47
N ILE A 91 3.90 10.92 6.08
CA ILE A 91 5.23 11.01 6.71
C ILE A 91 6.33 11.58 5.81
N TYR A 92 6.08 11.78 4.52
CA TYR A 92 7.06 12.37 3.62
C TYR A 92 6.58 13.70 3.03
N ARG A 93 7.54 14.54 2.72
CA ARG A 93 7.36 15.71 1.85
C ARG A 93 8.17 15.50 0.58
N VAL A 94 7.66 16.02 -0.52
CA VAL A 94 8.42 16.07 -1.77
C VAL A 94 9.46 17.17 -1.64
N SER A 95 10.70 16.83 -1.92
CA SER A 95 11.82 17.77 -2.04
C SER A 95 12.40 17.63 -3.44
N ASP A 96 12.43 18.70 -4.16
CA ASP A 96 13.19 18.76 -5.41
C ASP A 96 14.67 19.00 -5.08
N ALA A 97 15.58 18.43 -5.88
CA ALA A 97 16.98 18.77 -5.76
C ALA A 97 17.18 20.28 -5.94
N SER A 98 18.06 20.87 -5.15
CA SER A 98 18.27 22.31 -5.24
C SER A 98 18.76 22.67 -6.66
N PRO A 99 18.30 23.79 -7.26
CA PRO A 99 18.78 24.25 -8.55
C PRO A 99 20.32 24.33 -8.61
N GLN A 100 20.93 24.73 -7.51
CA GLN A 100 22.39 24.83 -7.35
C GLN A 100 23.09 23.47 -7.47
N GLU A 101 22.51 22.40 -6.89
CA GLU A 101 23.08 21.06 -7.01
C GLU A 101 22.94 20.52 -8.43
N ILE A 102 21.81 20.74 -9.08
CA ILE A 102 21.61 20.39 -10.50
C ILE A 102 22.61 21.13 -11.40
N ASP A 103 22.82 22.40 -11.18
CA ASP A 103 23.73 23.21 -11.98
C ASP A 103 25.21 22.81 -11.74
N ARG A 104 25.56 22.44 -10.50
CA ARG A 104 26.88 21.87 -10.18
C ARG A 104 27.12 20.57 -10.95
N ILE A 105 26.18 19.62 -10.89
CA ILE A 105 26.31 18.34 -11.62
C ILE A 105 26.41 18.57 -13.12
N LYS A 106 25.64 19.50 -13.70
CA LYS A 106 25.71 19.87 -15.12
C LYS A 106 27.09 20.43 -15.49
N SER A 107 27.64 21.28 -14.63
CA SER A 107 28.97 21.88 -14.85
C SER A 107 30.06 20.81 -14.81
N GLU A 108 30.01 19.87 -13.88
CA GLU A 108 30.95 18.73 -13.81
C GLU A 108 30.85 17.84 -15.06
N ILE A 109 29.63 17.53 -15.52
CA ILE A 109 29.40 16.79 -16.77
C ILE A 109 30.02 17.52 -17.98
N ALA A 110 29.81 18.82 -18.09
CA ALA A 110 30.37 19.63 -19.20
C ALA A 110 31.89 19.64 -19.19
N ALA A 111 32.52 19.76 -18.01
CA ALA A 111 33.96 19.69 -17.84
C ALA A 111 34.53 18.34 -18.30
N LEU A 112 33.94 17.22 -17.85
CA LEU A 112 34.36 15.87 -18.24
C LEU A 112 34.21 15.64 -19.75
N ARG A 113 33.11 16.05 -20.35
CA ARG A 113 32.89 15.94 -21.79
C ARG A 113 33.94 16.69 -22.62
N THR A 114 34.48 17.78 -22.08
CA THR A 114 35.54 18.56 -22.73
C THR A 114 36.93 17.92 -22.58
N GLN A 115 37.17 17.21 -21.47
CA GLN A 115 38.45 16.57 -21.15
C GLN A 115 38.61 15.19 -21.80
N ILE A 116 37.58 14.36 -21.81
CA ILE A 116 37.62 12.97 -22.31
C ILE A 116 38.25 12.82 -23.71
N PRO A 117 37.93 13.65 -24.73
CA PRO A 117 38.49 13.50 -26.06
C PRO A 117 40.01 13.74 -26.16
N LYS A 118 40.60 14.36 -25.14
CA LYS A 118 42.03 14.78 -25.13
C LYS A 118 42.94 13.76 -24.44
N LEU A 119 42.40 12.65 -23.92
CA LEU A 119 43.11 11.72 -23.04
C LEU A 119 43.41 10.38 -23.71
N GLY A 120 44.40 9.67 -23.18
CA GLY A 120 44.74 8.31 -23.57
C GLY A 120 43.66 7.30 -23.17
N LEU A 121 43.72 6.08 -23.74
CA LEU A 121 42.65 5.08 -23.65
C LEU A 121 42.29 4.71 -22.19
N ALA A 122 43.27 4.51 -21.31
CA ALA A 122 43.05 4.10 -19.94
C ALA A 122 42.36 5.20 -19.10
N GLU A 123 42.86 6.45 -19.21
CA GLU A 123 42.27 7.61 -18.51
C GLU A 123 40.88 7.93 -19.04
N ARG A 124 40.68 7.78 -20.31
CA ARG A 124 39.39 7.96 -20.97
C ARG A 124 38.32 7.03 -20.43
N LEU A 125 38.62 5.72 -20.31
CA LEU A 125 37.66 4.74 -19.75
C LEU A 125 37.25 5.08 -18.33
N PHE A 126 38.18 5.55 -17.50
CA PHE A 126 37.90 5.96 -16.14
C PHE A 126 36.95 7.17 -16.07
N LEU A 127 37.23 8.20 -16.86
CA LEU A 127 36.41 9.43 -16.90
C LEU A 127 35.05 9.20 -17.59
N GLU A 128 34.96 8.30 -18.56
CA GLU A 128 33.66 7.86 -19.11
C GLU A 128 32.79 7.15 -18.08
N ALA A 129 33.37 6.37 -17.19
CA ALA A 129 32.61 5.75 -16.07
C ALA A 129 32.13 6.81 -15.07
N GLN A 130 32.95 7.82 -14.75
CA GLN A 130 32.55 8.97 -13.95
C GLN A 130 31.42 9.77 -14.62
N LEU A 131 31.53 10.04 -15.90
CA LEU A 131 30.51 10.75 -16.67
C LEU A 131 29.14 10.02 -16.59
N ARG A 132 29.13 8.71 -16.82
CA ARG A 132 27.91 7.90 -16.71
C ARG A 132 27.30 7.98 -15.29
N SER A 133 28.14 7.96 -14.26
CA SER A 133 27.67 8.10 -12.87
C SER A 133 27.01 9.46 -12.63
N LEU A 134 27.61 10.54 -13.10
CA LEU A 134 27.04 11.89 -12.98
C LEU A 134 25.76 12.07 -13.81
N GLU A 135 25.69 11.49 -15.01
CA GLU A 135 24.47 11.52 -15.82
C GLU A 135 23.32 10.77 -15.14
N LEU A 136 23.60 9.64 -14.47
CA LEU A 136 22.62 8.95 -13.65
C LEU A 136 22.18 9.79 -12.45
N ARG A 137 23.13 10.41 -11.73
CA ARG A 137 22.84 11.33 -10.62
C ARG A 137 21.99 12.51 -11.08
N LEU A 138 22.28 13.12 -12.24
CA LEU A 138 21.48 14.19 -12.80
C LEU A 138 20.06 13.74 -13.12
N LYS A 139 19.91 12.55 -13.70
CA LYS A 139 18.60 11.95 -13.98
C LYS A 139 17.80 11.69 -12.69
N ASP A 140 18.47 11.25 -11.63
CA ASP A 140 17.84 11.00 -10.33
C ASP A 140 17.53 12.31 -9.59
N ALA A 141 18.35 13.34 -9.73
CA ALA A 141 18.13 14.68 -9.18
C ALA A 141 16.86 15.36 -9.75
N HIS A 142 16.45 15.00 -10.97
CA HIS A 142 15.21 15.50 -11.57
C HIS A 142 13.96 14.71 -11.11
N LYS A 143 14.14 13.63 -10.34
CA LYS A 143 13.01 12.90 -9.77
C LYS A 143 12.64 13.50 -8.43
N PRO A 144 11.33 13.63 -8.13
CA PRO A 144 10.89 14.05 -6.81
C PRO A 144 11.50 13.11 -5.74
N GLN A 145 12.20 13.67 -4.78
CA GLN A 145 12.75 12.94 -3.64
C GLN A 145 11.77 13.02 -2.47
N PHE A 146 11.51 11.88 -1.87
CA PHE A 146 10.70 11.82 -0.66
C PHE A 146 11.60 11.94 0.57
N VAL A 147 11.47 13.07 1.28
CA VAL A 147 12.21 13.34 2.51
C VAL A 147 11.27 13.20 3.69
N LEU A 148 11.72 12.56 4.76
CA LEU A 148 10.92 12.39 5.97
C LEU A 148 10.48 13.76 6.51
N ASN A 149 9.16 13.93 6.66
CA ASN A 149 8.56 15.14 7.19
C ASN A 149 8.51 15.05 8.71
N THR A 150 9.52 15.58 9.37
CA THR A 150 9.59 15.61 10.83
C THR A 150 8.49 16.46 11.49
N GLU A 151 7.83 17.35 10.73
CA GLU A 151 6.70 18.16 11.17
C GLU A 151 5.34 17.58 10.76
N SER A 152 5.30 16.28 10.48
CA SER A 152 4.05 15.59 10.15
C SER A 152 3.02 15.69 11.27
N ILE A 153 1.74 15.82 10.89
CA ILE A 153 0.59 15.79 11.82
C ILE A 153 0.55 14.51 12.66
N LEU A 154 1.28 13.47 12.25
CA LEU A 154 1.44 12.25 13.05
C LEU A 154 2.00 12.52 14.44
N ARG A 155 2.80 13.55 14.61
CA ARG A 155 3.34 13.95 15.93
C ARG A 155 2.24 14.40 16.91
N GLU A 156 1.13 14.90 16.43
CA GLU A 156 0.02 15.36 17.25
C GLU A 156 -0.97 14.25 17.59
N ALA A 157 -0.98 13.16 16.80
CA ALA A 157 -1.88 12.04 17.02
C ALA A 157 -1.49 11.19 18.24
N LYS A 158 -2.49 10.59 18.88
CA LYS A 158 -2.31 9.60 19.96
C LYS A 158 -2.06 8.20 19.42
N LEU A 159 -2.57 7.89 18.23
CA LEU A 159 -2.55 6.58 17.63
C LEU A 159 -2.49 6.70 16.10
N LEU A 160 -1.68 5.88 15.47
CA LEU A 160 -1.72 5.63 14.03
C LEU A 160 -2.39 4.29 13.75
N VAL A 161 -3.43 4.29 12.92
CA VAL A 161 -4.06 3.07 12.41
C VAL A 161 -3.62 2.85 10.97
N LEU A 162 -2.94 1.75 10.72
CA LEU A 162 -2.49 1.35 9.39
C LEU A 162 -3.35 0.21 8.87
N ASP A 163 -3.97 0.36 7.71
CA ASP A 163 -4.69 -0.72 7.04
C ASP A 163 -3.96 -1.15 5.77
N GLU A 164 -4.18 -2.40 5.35
CA GLU A 164 -3.53 -3.02 4.19
C GLU A 164 -1.99 -3.03 4.29
N VAL A 165 -1.48 -3.46 5.46
CA VAL A 165 -0.03 -3.38 5.77
C VAL A 165 0.83 -4.43 5.07
N SER A 166 0.24 -5.38 4.34
CA SER A 166 0.98 -6.43 3.64
C SER A 166 2.07 -5.91 2.69
N MET A 167 1.89 -4.70 2.14
CA MET A 167 2.82 -4.06 1.21
C MET A 167 3.82 -3.11 1.88
N VAL A 168 3.79 -2.94 3.19
CA VAL A 168 4.71 -2.05 3.91
C VAL A 168 6.05 -2.73 4.12
N GLY A 169 7.09 -2.26 3.43
CA GLY A 169 8.46 -2.77 3.55
C GLY A 169 9.19 -2.20 4.78
N ARG A 170 10.35 -2.77 5.09
CA ARG A 170 11.13 -2.45 6.32
C ARG A 170 11.55 -0.98 6.42
N ASP A 171 11.94 -0.34 5.32
CA ASP A 171 12.37 1.07 5.35
C ASP A 171 11.22 1.99 5.73
N LEU A 172 10.06 1.80 5.10
CA LEU A 172 8.87 2.58 5.40
C LEU A 172 8.38 2.35 6.83
N ALA A 173 8.48 1.12 7.33
CA ALA A 173 8.14 0.79 8.71
C ALA A 173 9.10 1.46 9.72
N ARG A 174 10.41 1.44 9.44
CA ARG A 174 11.41 2.14 10.27
C ARG A 174 11.10 3.62 10.37
N ASP A 175 10.77 4.27 9.25
CA ASP A 175 10.45 5.68 9.22
C ASP A 175 9.15 6.00 9.98
N LEU A 176 8.15 5.12 9.92
CA LEU A 176 6.93 5.22 10.74
C LEU A 176 7.22 5.06 12.24
N LEU A 177 8.02 4.08 12.61
CA LEU A 177 8.38 3.80 14.01
C LEU A 177 9.18 4.94 14.63
N ALA A 178 9.98 5.66 13.83
CA ALA A 178 10.78 6.79 14.29
C ALA A 178 9.94 7.96 14.86
N PHE A 179 8.64 8.04 14.55
CA PHE A 179 7.73 9.02 15.16
C PHE A 179 7.39 8.71 16.62
N GLY A 180 7.71 7.50 17.12
CA GLY A 180 7.47 7.11 18.52
C GLY A 180 6.00 7.01 18.91
N LYS A 181 5.07 6.95 17.93
CA LYS A 181 3.64 6.85 18.19
C LYS A 181 3.20 5.39 18.25
N PRO A 182 2.19 5.05 19.09
CA PRO A 182 1.54 3.76 19.02
C PRO A 182 0.97 3.51 17.62
N ILE A 183 1.18 2.30 17.09
CA ILE A 183 0.75 1.92 15.74
C ILE A 183 -0.12 0.67 15.84
N LEU A 184 -1.38 0.80 15.46
CA LEU A 184 -2.29 -0.32 15.28
C LEU A 184 -2.26 -0.74 13.81
N VAL A 185 -1.82 -1.94 13.51
CA VAL A 185 -1.74 -2.46 12.15
C VAL A 185 -2.85 -3.46 11.85
N LEU A 186 -3.46 -3.31 10.68
CA LEU A 186 -4.47 -4.19 10.14
C LEU A 186 -3.97 -4.79 8.83
N GLY A 187 -4.09 -6.08 8.68
CA GLY A 187 -3.62 -6.77 7.48
C GLY A 187 -4.31 -8.11 7.25
N ASP A 188 -4.03 -8.67 6.12
CA ASP A 188 -4.44 -10.02 5.76
C ASP A 188 -3.17 -10.86 5.52
N PRO A 189 -2.91 -11.90 6.34
CA PRO A 189 -1.71 -12.72 6.19
C PRO A 189 -1.67 -13.52 4.89
N GLY A 190 -2.81 -13.65 4.20
CA GLY A 190 -2.90 -14.30 2.89
C GLY A 190 -2.65 -13.38 1.70
N GLN A 191 -2.43 -12.08 1.92
CA GLN A 191 -2.09 -11.14 0.85
C GLN A 191 -0.62 -11.21 0.44
N LEU A 192 -0.33 -10.71 -0.76
CA LEU A 192 1.02 -10.67 -1.30
C LEU A 192 1.92 -9.72 -0.50
N PRO A 193 3.19 -10.14 -0.25
CA PRO A 193 4.18 -9.28 0.40
C PRO A 193 4.62 -8.13 -0.52
N PRO A 194 5.43 -7.18 -0.02
CA PRO A 194 6.03 -6.14 -0.85
C PRO A 194 6.83 -6.72 -2.03
N ILE A 195 6.95 -5.94 -3.13
CA ILE A 195 7.72 -6.34 -4.31
C ILE A 195 9.22 -6.54 -3.98
N LYS A 196 9.73 -5.82 -2.99
CA LYS A 196 11.11 -5.93 -2.51
C LYS A 196 11.13 -6.24 -1.02
N GLY A 197 11.75 -7.35 -0.66
CA GLY A 197 11.90 -7.78 0.73
C GLY A 197 10.61 -8.31 1.37
N ASP A 198 10.66 -8.52 2.67
CA ASP A 198 9.55 -9.03 3.47
C ASP A 198 8.67 -7.88 3.98
N GLY A 199 7.40 -8.18 4.22
CA GLY A 199 6.47 -7.24 4.86
C GLY A 199 6.90 -6.98 6.31
N ALA A 200 6.99 -5.71 6.68
CA ALA A 200 7.49 -5.35 8.02
C ALA A 200 6.49 -5.64 9.14
N PHE A 201 5.19 -5.59 8.82
CA PHE A 201 4.10 -5.76 9.79
C PHE A 201 3.28 -7.03 9.54
N ASN A 202 3.62 -7.80 8.51
CA ASN A 202 2.98 -9.08 8.25
C ASN A 202 3.76 -10.16 9.00
N THR A 203 3.30 -10.45 10.21
CA THR A 203 3.96 -11.40 11.11
C THR A 203 3.21 -12.73 11.16
N ASP A 204 3.95 -13.83 11.34
CA ASP A 204 3.39 -15.16 11.57
C ASP A 204 2.78 -15.28 12.97
N ALA A 205 3.11 -14.37 13.89
CA ALA A 205 2.61 -14.31 15.26
C ALA A 205 1.98 -12.94 15.55
N PRO A 206 0.79 -12.63 15.00
CA PRO A 206 0.08 -11.39 15.32
C PRO A 206 -0.48 -11.41 16.75
N ASP A 207 -0.67 -10.23 17.34
CA ASP A 207 -1.30 -10.09 18.65
C ASP A 207 -2.75 -10.60 18.63
N VAL A 208 -3.44 -10.40 17.52
CA VAL A 208 -4.80 -10.93 17.27
C VAL A 208 -4.86 -11.49 15.85
N LEU A 209 -5.31 -12.74 15.72
CA LEU A 209 -5.61 -13.37 14.44
C LEU A 209 -7.11 -13.70 14.31
N LEU A 210 -7.79 -13.01 13.40
CA LEU A 210 -9.21 -13.22 13.10
C LEU A 210 -9.34 -14.20 11.92
N THR A 211 -9.69 -15.42 12.24
CA THR A 211 -9.88 -16.51 11.25
C THR A 211 -11.33 -16.72 10.85
N GLU A 212 -12.27 -16.23 11.67
CA GLU A 212 -13.70 -16.44 11.44
C GLU A 212 -14.22 -15.48 10.39
N VAL A 213 -14.74 -16.04 9.30
CA VAL A 213 -15.45 -15.28 8.27
C VAL A 213 -16.93 -15.20 8.67
N HIS A 214 -17.50 -13.99 8.67
CA HIS A 214 -18.93 -13.84 8.99
C HIS A 214 -19.81 -14.68 8.04
N ARG A 215 -20.91 -15.26 8.55
CA ARG A 215 -21.81 -16.15 7.80
C ARG A 215 -22.20 -15.60 6.42
N GLN A 216 -22.57 -14.33 6.34
CA GLN A 216 -22.92 -13.68 5.06
C GLN A 216 -21.75 -13.63 4.06
N ALA A 217 -20.52 -13.47 4.54
CA ALA A 217 -19.33 -13.51 3.69
C ALA A 217 -18.97 -14.95 3.31
N ALA A 218 -19.20 -15.94 4.17
CA ALA A 218 -18.93 -17.35 3.90
C ALA A 218 -19.81 -17.92 2.77
N GLU A 219 -21.01 -17.39 2.56
CA GLU A 219 -21.92 -17.78 1.48
C GLU A 219 -21.45 -17.25 0.11
N SER A 220 -20.59 -16.23 0.08
CA SER A 220 -20.06 -15.68 -1.18
C SER A 220 -19.12 -16.66 -1.87
N ALA A 221 -19.39 -16.98 -3.13
CA ALA A 221 -18.50 -17.78 -3.97
C ALA A 221 -17.10 -17.14 -4.08
N ILE A 222 -17.01 -15.81 -4.10
CA ILE A 222 -15.74 -15.07 -4.13
C ILE A 222 -14.89 -15.41 -2.91
N ILE A 223 -15.48 -15.37 -1.72
CA ILE A 223 -14.75 -15.68 -0.46
C ILE A 223 -14.36 -17.15 -0.39
N ARG A 224 -15.24 -18.08 -0.82
CA ARG A 224 -14.91 -19.50 -0.89
C ARG A 224 -13.72 -19.76 -1.85
N LEU A 225 -13.75 -19.17 -3.04
CA LEU A 225 -12.69 -19.33 -4.03
C LEU A 225 -11.38 -18.67 -3.58
N ALA A 226 -11.44 -17.50 -2.97
CA ALA A 226 -10.27 -16.84 -2.39
C ALA A 226 -9.64 -17.70 -1.27
N THR A 227 -10.46 -18.34 -0.45
CA THR A 227 -10.01 -19.27 0.59
C THR A 227 -9.38 -20.52 -0.01
N ALA A 228 -10.00 -21.13 -1.01
CA ALA A 228 -9.46 -22.28 -1.74
C ALA A 228 -8.11 -21.94 -2.40
N ALA A 229 -8.01 -20.79 -3.07
CA ALA A 229 -6.77 -20.32 -3.68
C ALA A 229 -5.65 -20.15 -2.65
N ARG A 230 -5.94 -19.54 -1.50
CA ARG A 230 -4.98 -19.36 -0.40
C ARG A 230 -4.50 -20.68 0.18
N GLN A 231 -5.37 -21.68 0.25
CA GLN A 231 -5.03 -23.03 0.73
C GLN A 231 -4.36 -23.90 -0.32
N GLY A 232 -4.07 -23.36 -1.52
CA GLY A 232 -3.48 -24.11 -2.62
C GLY A 232 -4.43 -25.15 -3.22
N GLN A 233 -5.72 -25.07 -2.94
CA GLN A 233 -6.71 -26.02 -3.47
C GLN A 233 -7.00 -25.75 -4.93
N ALA A 234 -7.22 -26.81 -5.69
CA ALA A 234 -7.63 -26.71 -7.07
C ALA A 234 -9.04 -26.13 -7.18
N ILE A 235 -9.20 -25.08 -8.00
CA ILE A 235 -10.51 -24.50 -8.32
C ILE A 235 -10.95 -25.07 -9.67
N ALA A 236 -12.13 -25.67 -9.74
CA ALA A 236 -12.67 -26.20 -10.98
C ALA A 236 -13.00 -25.08 -11.98
N TYR A 237 -12.96 -25.41 -13.29
CA TYR A 237 -13.49 -24.52 -14.31
C TYR A 237 -15.03 -24.62 -14.36
N GLY A 238 -15.69 -23.49 -14.68
CA GLY A 238 -17.14 -23.41 -14.79
C GLY A 238 -17.74 -22.36 -13.86
N GLU A 239 -19.03 -22.47 -13.67
CA GLU A 239 -19.84 -21.61 -12.81
C GLU A 239 -19.68 -22.02 -11.35
N HIS A 240 -19.43 -21.05 -10.47
CA HIS A 240 -19.37 -21.25 -9.02
C HIS A 240 -20.52 -20.57 -8.30
N ASP A 241 -21.15 -19.62 -8.96
CA ASP A 241 -22.29 -18.84 -8.49
C ASP A 241 -22.82 -18.02 -9.69
N ARG A 242 -24.03 -17.50 -9.61
CA ARG A 242 -24.67 -16.68 -10.65
C ARG A 242 -23.78 -15.59 -11.25
N PHE A 243 -22.81 -15.08 -10.47
CA PHE A 243 -21.92 -13.98 -10.86
C PHE A 243 -20.44 -14.35 -10.88
N VAL A 244 -20.09 -15.61 -10.63
CA VAL A 244 -18.69 -16.03 -10.45
C VAL A 244 -18.40 -17.27 -11.29
N TRP A 245 -17.50 -17.12 -12.27
CA TRP A 245 -17.03 -18.18 -13.14
C TRP A 245 -15.51 -18.25 -13.17
N LYS A 246 -14.96 -19.45 -13.21
CA LYS A 246 -13.57 -19.66 -13.62
C LYS A 246 -13.54 -20.12 -15.07
N MET A 247 -12.99 -19.29 -15.94
CA MET A 247 -12.89 -19.57 -17.38
C MET A 247 -11.45 -19.85 -17.79
N ARG A 248 -11.26 -20.59 -18.90
CA ARG A 248 -9.96 -20.72 -19.53
C ARG A 248 -9.63 -19.41 -20.25
N ARG A 249 -8.32 -19.09 -20.36
CA ARG A 249 -7.88 -17.89 -21.08
C ARG A 249 -8.35 -17.88 -22.55
N SER A 250 -8.43 -19.06 -23.20
CA SER A 250 -8.95 -19.20 -24.56
C SER A 250 -10.40 -18.77 -24.71
N ASP A 251 -11.19 -18.87 -23.66
CA ASP A 251 -12.64 -18.66 -23.68
C ASP A 251 -13.02 -17.19 -23.38
N VAL A 252 -12.04 -16.37 -23.02
CA VAL A 252 -12.24 -14.95 -22.68
C VAL A 252 -11.64 -14.07 -23.76
N GLY A 253 -12.48 -13.55 -24.66
CA GLY A 253 -12.09 -12.56 -25.65
C GLY A 253 -12.13 -11.13 -25.12
N VAL A 254 -11.43 -10.21 -25.80
CA VAL A 254 -11.40 -8.76 -25.43
C VAL A 254 -12.81 -8.18 -25.32
N ARG A 255 -13.72 -8.53 -26.24
CA ARG A 255 -15.13 -8.09 -26.20
C ARG A 255 -15.86 -8.51 -24.93
N GLY A 256 -15.58 -9.71 -24.41
CA GLY A 256 -16.14 -10.15 -23.12
C GLY A 256 -15.67 -9.32 -21.94
N LEU A 257 -14.41 -8.86 -21.99
CA LEU A 257 -13.84 -8.00 -20.94
C LEU A 257 -14.42 -6.58 -20.92
N LEU A 258 -14.97 -6.10 -22.07
CA LEU A 258 -15.61 -4.76 -22.15
C LEU A 258 -16.89 -4.64 -21.32
N ASN A 259 -17.51 -5.77 -20.95
CA ASN A 259 -18.68 -5.79 -20.08
C ASN A 259 -18.35 -5.71 -18.58
N ALA A 260 -17.06 -5.77 -18.21
CA ALA A 260 -16.64 -5.67 -16.83
C ALA A 260 -16.37 -4.22 -16.44
N ASP A 261 -16.82 -3.81 -15.25
CA ASP A 261 -16.49 -2.50 -14.67
C ASP A 261 -14.98 -2.30 -14.47
N GLN A 262 -14.27 -3.39 -14.18
CA GLN A 262 -12.83 -3.37 -13.98
C GLN A 262 -12.18 -4.70 -14.34
N VAL A 263 -11.04 -4.66 -15.04
CA VAL A 263 -10.17 -5.81 -15.32
C VAL A 263 -8.90 -5.73 -14.48
N LEU A 264 -8.63 -6.77 -13.69
CA LEU A 264 -7.43 -6.86 -12.84
C LEU A 264 -6.37 -7.76 -13.50
N CYS A 265 -5.13 -7.31 -13.51
CA CYS A 265 -4.00 -8.03 -14.10
C CYS A 265 -2.81 -8.08 -13.13
N GLY A 266 -2.12 -9.21 -13.08
CA GLY A 266 -0.93 -9.38 -12.24
C GLY A 266 0.34 -8.71 -12.81
N LYS A 267 0.37 -8.35 -14.10
CA LYS A 267 1.54 -7.74 -14.76
C LYS A 267 1.18 -6.44 -15.48
N ASN A 268 2.02 -5.41 -15.33
CA ASN A 268 1.83 -4.14 -16.04
C ASN A 268 1.84 -4.28 -17.57
N ALA A 269 2.68 -5.15 -18.12
CA ALA A 269 2.70 -5.43 -19.56
C ALA A 269 1.34 -5.95 -20.06
N THR A 270 0.72 -6.88 -19.33
CA THR A 270 -0.62 -7.40 -19.64
C THR A 270 -1.66 -6.29 -19.54
N ARG A 271 -1.59 -5.44 -18.53
CA ARG A 271 -2.50 -4.31 -18.37
C ARG A 271 -2.42 -3.32 -19.54
N ILE A 272 -1.21 -2.97 -19.96
CA ILE A 272 -0.98 -2.07 -21.09
C ILE A 272 -1.54 -2.68 -22.39
N TRP A 273 -1.22 -3.95 -22.64
CA TRP A 273 -1.72 -4.66 -23.82
C TRP A 273 -3.26 -4.71 -23.84
N LEU A 274 -3.89 -5.11 -22.72
CA LEU A 274 -5.36 -5.16 -22.63
C LEU A 274 -6.00 -3.78 -22.81
N ASN A 275 -5.45 -2.74 -22.20
CA ASN A 275 -5.97 -1.38 -22.39
C ASN A 275 -5.94 -0.94 -23.84
N ASN A 276 -4.87 -1.25 -24.58
CA ASN A 276 -4.76 -0.94 -26.00
C ASN A 276 -5.77 -1.74 -26.83
N ALA A 277 -5.86 -3.06 -26.61
CA ALA A 277 -6.79 -3.93 -27.31
C ALA A 277 -8.27 -3.55 -27.05
N MET A 278 -8.61 -3.16 -25.82
CA MET A 278 -9.95 -2.68 -25.47
C MET A 278 -10.27 -1.33 -26.13
N LYS A 279 -9.29 -0.40 -26.18
CA LYS A 279 -9.43 0.87 -26.89
C LYS A 279 -9.68 0.66 -28.38
N GLU A 280 -8.88 -0.17 -29.03
CA GLU A 280 -9.10 -0.54 -30.44
C GLU A 280 -10.50 -1.11 -30.68
N SER A 281 -10.93 -2.04 -29.83
CA SER A 281 -12.25 -2.64 -29.91
C SER A 281 -13.40 -1.63 -29.75
N CYS A 282 -13.14 -0.51 -29.06
CA CYS A 282 -14.09 0.59 -28.90
C CYS A 282 -13.93 1.71 -29.94
N GLY A 283 -12.98 1.59 -30.87
CA GLY A 283 -12.68 2.64 -31.87
C GLY A 283 -11.97 3.87 -31.30
N PHE A 284 -11.36 3.78 -30.11
CA PHE A 284 -10.61 4.88 -29.53
C PHE A 284 -9.14 4.88 -29.98
N PRO A 285 -8.50 6.06 -30.13
CA PRO A 285 -7.09 6.15 -30.47
C PRO A 285 -6.22 5.57 -29.36
N HIS A 286 -5.03 5.04 -29.73
CA HIS A 286 -4.05 4.47 -28.76
C HIS A 286 -3.55 5.48 -27.74
N ARG A 287 -3.53 6.78 -28.03
CA ARG A 287 -3.22 7.84 -27.07
C ARG A 287 -4.50 8.37 -26.45
N TYR A 288 -4.44 8.72 -25.17
CA TYR A 288 -5.53 9.47 -24.54
C TYR A 288 -5.72 10.76 -25.32
N PRO A 289 -6.94 11.14 -25.70
CA PRO A 289 -7.18 12.48 -26.15
C PRO A 289 -6.75 13.40 -25.01
N THR A 290 -5.73 14.21 -25.27
CA THR A 290 -5.42 15.37 -24.43
C THR A 290 -6.58 16.33 -24.65
N GLY A 291 -7.57 16.26 -23.74
CA GLY A 291 -8.61 17.25 -23.64
C GLY A 291 -8.08 18.50 -22.99
#